data_423845d22fee0013823e871edf827d38
#
_entry.id   423845d22fee0013823e871edf827d38
#
_cell.length_a   1.000
_cell.length_b   1.000
_cell.length_c   1.000
_cell.angle_alpha   90.00
_cell.angle_beta   90.00
_cell.angle_gamma   90.00
#
_symmetry.space_group_name_H-M   'P 1'
#
loop_
_entity.id
_entity.type
_entity.pdbx_description
1 polymer ?
#
loop_
_entity_poly.entity_id
_entity_poly.type
_entity_poly.pdbx_seq_one_letter_code
_entity_poly.pdbx_strand_id
1 'polypeptide(L)'
;MEESQLLRGVLEGCVLAIIARGETYGYEILTELTDSGFEGLMEGTLYPILTRLEKKGLISCRKEKSPFGPIRKYFSVTEAGAAYLASFRESYRRISVSADTILNREAESK
;
A
#
# COMPACT_ATOMS: atom_id res chain seq x y z
N MET A 1 -2.43 -17.91 13.04
CA MET A 1 -3.01 -16.57 12.96
C MET A 1 -3.15 -16.17 11.52
N GLU A 2 -4.17 -15.41 11.19
CA GLU A 2 -4.39 -14.98 9.82
C GLU A 2 -3.59 -13.74 9.50
N GLU A 3 -2.54 -13.92 8.76
CA GLU A 3 -1.68 -12.81 8.41
C GLU A 3 -2.38 -11.77 7.55
N SER A 4 -3.38 -12.18 6.76
CA SER A 4 -4.08 -11.25 5.89
C SER A 4 -4.79 -10.15 6.68
N GLN A 5 -5.25 -10.47 7.87
CA GLN A 5 -5.90 -9.47 8.71
C GLN A 5 -4.92 -8.39 9.14
N LEU A 6 -3.70 -8.80 9.48
CA LEU A 6 -2.66 -7.86 9.87
C LEU A 6 -2.22 -7.01 8.69
N LEU A 7 -2.16 -7.61 7.51
CA LEU A 7 -1.66 -6.92 6.32
C LEU A 7 -2.59 -5.85 5.79
N ARG A 8 -3.89 -5.99 6.03
CA ARG A 8 -4.87 -5.15 5.33
C ARG A 8 -4.59 -3.66 5.44
N GLY A 9 -4.44 -3.17 6.65
CA GLY A 9 -4.20 -1.75 6.85
C GLY A 9 -2.82 -1.32 6.41
N VAL A 10 -1.84 -2.19 6.62
CA VAL A 10 -0.45 -1.87 6.27
C VAL A 10 -0.30 -1.75 4.77
N LEU A 11 -0.91 -2.67 4.02
CA LEU A 11 -0.78 -2.66 2.57
C LEU A 11 -1.36 -1.41 1.93
N GLU A 12 -2.48 -0.93 2.46
CA GLU A 12 -3.08 0.26 1.88
C GLU A 12 -2.12 1.44 1.92
N GLY A 13 -1.45 1.62 3.06
CA GLY A 13 -0.48 2.69 3.18
C GLY A 13 0.74 2.49 2.31
N CYS A 14 1.21 1.25 2.20
CA CYS A 14 2.38 0.96 1.38
C CYS A 14 2.09 1.18 -0.10
N VAL A 15 0.92 0.76 -0.57
CA VAL A 15 0.54 0.98 -1.95
C VAL A 15 0.47 2.47 -2.25
N LEU A 16 -0.14 3.22 -1.34
CA LEU A 16 -0.23 4.67 -1.53
C LEU A 16 1.15 5.31 -1.55
N ALA A 17 2.07 4.83 -0.72
CA ALA A 17 3.43 5.36 -0.69
C ALA A 17 4.16 5.11 -2.01
N ILE A 18 3.95 3.94 -2.60
CA ILE A 18 4.58 3.63 -3.87
C ILE A 18 4.05 4.57 -4.95
N ILE A 19 2.73 4.78 -4.98
CA ILE A 19 2.13 5.66 -5.97
C ILE A 19 2.57 7.11 -5.77
N ALA A 20 2.79 7.51 -4.53
CA ALA A 20 3.17 8.88 -4.22
C ALA A 20 4.54 9.25 -4.75
N ARG A 21 5.39 8.27 -5.06
CA ARG A 21 6.73 8.57 -5.58
C ARG A 21 6.71 8.87 -7.07
N GLY A 22 5.62 8.57 -7.76
CA GLY A 22 5.52 8.83 -9.19
C GLY A 22 4.44 7.97 -9.80
N GLU A 23 3.95 8.40 -10.94
CA GLU A 23 2.92 7.65 -11.66
C GLU A 23 3.38 6.23 -11.92
N THR A 24 2.49 5.26 -11.69
CA THR A 24 2.85 3.86 -11.81
C THR A 24 1.62 3.04 -12.17
N TYR A 25 1.79 1.75 -12.36
CA TYR A 25 0.69 0.88 -12.73
C TYR A 25 0.78 -0.42 -11.92
N GLY A 26 -0.29 -1.22 -12.01
CA GLY A 26 -0.47 -2.35 -11.12
C GLY A 26 0.71 -3.31 -11.05
N TYR A 27 1.26 -3.68 -12.21
CA TYR A 27 2.35 -4.63 -12.22
C TYR A 27 3.60 -4.08 -11.51
N GLU A 28 3.90 -2.80 -11.72
CA GLU A 28 5.03 -2.20 -11.03
C GLU A 28 4.82 -2.15 -9.52
N ILE A 29 3.59 -1.83 -9.12
CA ILE A 29 3.27 -1.79 -7.69
C ILE A 29 3.46 -3.16 -7.07
N LEU A 30 2.95 -4.18 -7.74
CA LEU A 30 3.04 -5.54 -7.23
C LEU A 30 4.48 -6.00 -7.14
N THR A 31 5.28 -5.67 -8.16
CA THR A 31 6.69 -6.02 -8.17
C THR A 31 7.43 -5.37 -7.00
N GLU A 32 7.14 -4.11 -6.76
CA GLU A 32 7.82 -3.41 -5.68
C GLU A 32 7.43 -3.97 -4.31
N LEU A 33 6.17 -4.31 -4.14
CA LEU A 33 5.73 -4.92 -2.88
C LEU A 33 6.44 -6.24 -2.66
N THR A 34 6.53 -7.05 -3.71
CA THR A 34 7.20 -8.33 -3.63
C THR A 34 8.67 -8.17 -3.31
N ASP A 35 9.32 -7.25 -3.99
CA ASP A 35 10.75 -7.01 -3.77
C ASP A 35 11.03 -6.47 -2.38
N SER A 36 10.04 -5.84 -1.78
CA SER A 36 10.20 -5.29 -0.43
C SER A 36 9.92 -6.32 0.67
N GLY A 37 9.47 -7.51 0.29
CA GLY A 37 9.28 -8.57 1.27
C GLY A 37 7.86 -9.07 1.43
N PHE A 38 6.90 -8.49 0.71
CA PHE A 38 5.51 -8.95 0.79
C PHE A 38 5.32 -10.09 -0.20
N GLU A 39 5.55 -11.30 0.26
CA GLU A 39 5.50 -12.46 -0.61
C GLU A 39 4.06 -12.94 -0.81
N GLY A 40 3.82 -13.52 -1.98
CA GLY A 40 2.54 -14.16 -2.24
C GLY A 40 1.41 -13.22 -2.60
N LEU A 41 1.70 -11.94 -2.80
CA LEU A 41 0.67 -11.00 -3.19
C LEU A 41 0.34 -11.15 -4.66
N MET A 42 -0.93 -11.06 -4.97
CA MET A 42 -1.42 -11.20 -6.33
C MET A 42 -2.33 -10.04 -6.68
N GLU A 43 -2.67 -9.97 -7.96
CA GLU A 43 -3.55 -8.91 -8.44
C GLU A 43 -4.89 -8.91 -7.73
N GLY A 44 -5.37 -10.09 -7.34
CA GLY A 44 -6.63 -10.18 -6.62
C GLY A 44 -6.61 -9.47 -5.28
N THR A 45 -5.45 -9.34 -4.67
CA THR A 45 -5.30 -8.61 -3.43
C THR A 45 -5.09 -7.12 -3.69
N LEU A 46 -4.34 -6.79 -4.73
CA LEU A 46 -3.96 -5.41 -5.00
C LEU A 46 -5.11 -4.58 -5.55
N TYR A 47 -5.86 -5.12 -6.49
CA TYR A 47 -6.86 -4.30 -7.17
C TYR A 47 -7.98 -3.80 -6.28
N PRO A 48 -8.47 -4.57 -5.30
CA PRO A 48 -9.44 -3.99 -4.35
C PRO A 48 -8.88 -2.81 -3.57
N ILE A 49 -7.58 -2.84 -3.27
CA ILE A 49 -6.95 -1.73 -2.57
C ILE A 49 -6.92 -0.49 -3.45
N LEU A 50 -6.54 -0.66 -4.72
CA LEU A 50 -6.50 0.44 -5.67
C LEU A 50 -7.89 1.04 -5.87
N THR A 51 -8.89 0.18 -5.99
CA THR A 51 -10.26 0.65 -6.15
C THR A 51 -10.70 1.48 -4.96
N ARG A 52 -10.37 1.02 -3.75
CA ARG A 52 -10.76 1.74 -2.55
C ARG A 52 -10.05 3.09 -2.43
N LEU A 53 -8.76 3.11 -2.77
CA LEU A 53 -8.01 4.37 -2.73
C LEU A 53 -8.57 5.37 -3.72
N GLU A 54 -8.93 4.90 -4.91
CA GLU A 54 -9.49 5.77 -5.91
C GLU A 54 -10.86 6.30 -5.48
N LYS A 55 -11.68 5.45 -4.90
CA LYS A 55 -12.98 5.87 -4.41
C LYS A 55 -12.89 6.93 -3.32
N LYS A 56 -11.86 6.83 -2.50
CA LYS A 56 -11.65 7.82 -1.45
C LYS A 56 -11.03 9.10 -1.98
N GLY A 57 -10.69 9.14 -3.25
CA GLY A 57 -10.09 10.34 -3.84
C GLY A 57 -8.63 10.50 -3.49
N LEU A 58 -7.96 9.44 -3.04
CA LEU A 58 -6.55 9.53 -2.65
C LEU A 58 -5.62 9.29 -3.82
N ILE A 59 -6.08 8.63 -4.85
CA ILE A 59 -5.34 8.45 -6.08
C ILE A 59 -6.26 8.72 -7.25
N SER A 60 -5.65 9.07 -8.39
CA SER A 60 -6.37 9.22 -9.64
C SER A 60 -5.86 8.19 -10.62
N CYS A 61 -6.67 7.89 -11.62
CA CYS A 61 -6.35 6.86 -12.59
C CYS A 61 -6.53 7.40 -13.99
N ARG A 62 -5.54 7.14 -14.86
CA ARG A 62 -5.71 7.41 -16.27
C ARG A 62 -5.47 6.12 -17.03
N LYS A 63 -6.18 5.98 -18.12
CA LYS A 63 -6.05 4.79 -18.96
C LYS A 63 -5.24 5.13 -20.19
N GLU A 64 -4.39 4.20 -20.58
CA GLU A 64 -3.57 4.40 -21.77
C GLU A 64 -3.69 3.17 -22.65
N LYS A 65 -3.98 3.42 -23.93
CA LYS A 65 -4.14 2.35 -24.89
C LYS A 65 -2.79 1.99 -25.47
N SER A 66 -2.48 0.69 -25.44
CA SER A 66 -1.28 0.20 -26.07
C SER A 66 -1.61 -0.25 -27.47
N PRO A 67 -0.74 0.03 -28.47
CA PRO A 67 -1.00 -0.43 -29.84
C PRO A 67 -1.08 -1.94 -29.95
N PHE A 68 -0.40 -2.66 -29.09
CA PHE A 68 -0.30 -4.10 -29.19
C PHE A 68 -0.81 -4.85 -27.98
N GLY A 69 -1.52 -4.18 -27.09
CA GLY A 69 -1.95 -4.84 -25.89
C GLY A 69 -3.19 -4.23 -25.27
N PRO A 70 -3.55 -4.71 -24.11
CA PRO A 70 -4.74 -4.23 -23.42
C PRO A 70 -4.53 -2.82 -22.88
N ILE A 71 -5.63 -2.19 -22.51
CA ILE A 71 -5.59 -0.89 -21.88
C ILE A 71 -4.88 -1.02 -20.55
N ARG A 72 -3.94 -0.09 -20.30
CA ARG A 72 -3.20 -0.07 -19.04
C ARG A 72 -3.66 1.11 -18.20
N LYS A 73 -3.84 0.85 -16.91
CA LYS A 73 -4.23 1.90 -15.99
C LYS A 73 -3.03 2.42 -15.24
N TYR A 74 -2.88 3.74 -15.23
CA TYR A 74 -1.80 4.41 -14.49
C TYR A 74 -2.40 5.18 -13.34
N PHE A 75 -1.73 5.13 -12.21
CA PHE A 75 -2.22 5.74 -10.98
C PHE A 75 -1.26 6.81 -10.50
N SER A 76 -1.83 7.90 -9.99
CA SER A 76 -1.07 9.02 -9.44
C SER A 76 -1.70 9.43 -8.12
N VAL A 77 -0.87 9.93 -7.20
CA VAL A 77 -1.38 10.38 -5.91
C VAL A 77 -2.04 11.75 -6.08
N THR A 78 -3.12 11.98 -5.34
CA THR A 78 -3.76 13.28 -5.30
C THR A 78 -3.23 14.06 -4.11
N GLU A 79 -3.63 15.34 -4.04
CA GLU A 79 -3.26 16.15 -2.89
C GLU A 79 -3.80 15.54 -1.60
N ALA A 80 -5.04 15.08 -1.65
CA ALA A 80 -5.65 14.42 -0.50
C ALA A 80 -4.88 13.14 -0.15
N GLY A 81 -4.40 12.43 -1.16
CA GLY A 81 -3.64 11.22 -0.93
C GLY A 81 -2.32 11.49 -0.25
N ALA A 82 -1.66 12.58 -0.65
CA ALA A 82 -0.39 12.93 -0.01
C ALA A 82 -0.58 13.26 1.46
N ALA A 83 -1.65 13.99 1.78
CA ALA A 83 -1.95 14.33 3.16
C ALA A 83 -2.31 13.08 3.97
N TYR A 84 -3.08 12.19 3.37
CA TYR A 84 -3.45 10.95 4.02
C TYR A 84 -2.20 10.11 4.31
N LEU A 85 -1.28 10.07 3.37
CA LEU A 85 -0.06 9.29 3.54
C LEU A 85 0.78 9.81 4.68
N ALA A 86 0.88 11.13 4.82
CA ALA A 86 1.63 11.72 5.92
C ALA A 86 1.03 11.30 7.26
N SER A 87 -0.28 11.31 7.35
CA SER A 87 -0.97 10.91 8.55
C SER A 87 -0.79 9.40 8.82
N PHE A 88 -0.80 8.61 7.77
CA PHE A 88 -0.60 7.17 7.90
C PHE A 88 0.79 6.87 8.44
N ARG A 89 1.82 7.55 7.90
CA ARG A 89 3.19 7.32 8.36
C ARG A 89 3.33 7.58 9.84
N GLU A 90 2.69 8.62 10.31
CA GLU A 90 2.76 8.98 11.71
C GLU A 90 2.08 7.95 12.58
N SER A 91 0.89 7.53 12.17
CA SER A 91 0.16 6.52 12.91
C SER A 91 0.89 5.18 12.91
N TYR A 92 1.44 4.81 11.77
CA TYR A 92 2.16 3.55 11.66
C TYR A 92 3.37 3.52 12.60
N ARG A 93 4.12 4.62 12.62
CA ARG A 93 5.30 4.68 13.50
C ARG A 93 4.89 4.57 14.95
N ARG A 94 3.86 5.28 15.35
CA ARG A 94 3.43 5.26 16.75
C ARG A 94 2.94 3.89 17.15
N ILE A 95 2.12 3.29 16.30
CA ILE A 95 1.55 1.98 16.62
C ILE A 95 2.61 0.89 16.63
N SER A 96 3.52 0.92 15.65
CA SER A 96 4.55 -0.12 15.58
C SER A 96 5.52 -0.02 16.74
N VAL A 97 5.86 1.17 17.17
CA VAL A 97 6.75 1.34 18.31
C VAL A 97 6.07 0.81 19.57
N SER A 98 4.80 1.16 19.77
CA SER A 98 4.08 0.69 20.94
C SER A 98 3.94 -0.83 20.94
N ALA A 99 3.62 -1.40 19.78
CA ALA A 99 3.48 -2.84 19.67
C ALA A 99 4.80 -3.54 19.95
N ASP A 100 5.89 -3.02 19.38
CA ASP A 100 7.20 -3.60 19.58
C ASP A 100 7.63 -3.55 21.03
N THR A 101 7.27 -2.47 21.71
CA THR A 101 7.61 -2.34 23.12
C THR A 101 7.03 -3.49 23.93
N ILE A 102 5.81 -3.86 23.62
CA ILE A 102 5.14 -4.95 24.34
C ILE A 102 5.65 -6.30 23.87
N LEU A 103 5.76 -6.49 22.55
CA LEU A 103 6.09 -7.80 22.01
C LEU A 103 7.53 -8.20 22.28
N ASN A 104 8.42 -7.24 22.40
CA ASN A 104 9.84 -7.55 22.52
C ASN A 104 10.35 -7.54 23.95
N ARG A 105 9.49 -7.35 24.94
CA ARG A 105 9.96 -7.31 26.32
C ARG A 105 9.63 -8.55 27.11
N GLU A 106 9.01 -9.53 26.49
CA GLU A 106 8.55 -10.69 27.22
C GLU A 106 9.70 -11.47 27.83
N ALA A 107 10.84 -11.48 27.16
CA ALA A 107 11.97 -12.26 27.64
C ALA A 107 12.55 -11.70 28.92
N GLU A 108 12.32 -10.45 29.18
CA GLU A 108 12.87 -9.82 30.38
C GLU A 108 11.82 -9.45 31.40
N SER A 109 10.60 -9.73 31.12
CA SER A 109 9.52 -9.28 31.97
C SER A 109 9.34 -10.12 33.21
N LYS A 110 10.28 -10.98 33.48
CA LYS A 110 10.13 -11.82 34.66
C LYS A 110 10.74 -11.23 35.86
#